data_2cc2b5bce80687af6623f5228e3d97ef
#
_entry.id   2cc2b5bce80687af6623f5228e3d97ef
#
_cell.length_a   1.000
_cell.length_b   1.000
_cell.length_c   1.000
_cell.angle_alpha   90.00
_cell.angle_beta   90.00
_cell.angle_gamma   90.00
#
_symmetry.space_group_name_H-M   'P 1'
#
loop_
_entity.id
_entity.type
_entity.pdbx_description
1 polymer ?
#
loop_
_entity_poly.entity_id
_entity_poly.type
_entity_poly.pdbx_seq_one_letter_code
_entity_poly.pdbx_strand_id
1 'polypeptide(L)'
;MTEEKKVQEFKLFKKMPVLPLRNIVVYPHMVVPLFVGRDKSIAALEEVMDKGQELLFLAQKDADTNDPNTDDLYEIGTLGKVLQLLKLPDGTVKVLVEGLKRAKVEELIPHENFLEAKVEIISEEKSEDKALIALSKQIVSRFEEFVKLNTKVASEVVSSLKDISDPSKIADTVASQMTGNVGEKQKILEIFNTEERLNNILGQLDGELSVLQVEKKIRRRVKNQMEKTQKEYYLNEQMKAIQKELDDDEEGIDDIAEIEEKIKNTKLSKEALEKTKNELKKLKQMSPMSAEATVVRNYLDWILDIPWGKKKKVKKDISAAQETLDKDHYGLDKVKDRITEYLAVQ
;
A
#
# COMPACT_ATOMS: atom_id res chain seq x y z
N MET A 1 17.88 48.07 44.21
CA MET A 1 18.92 47.96 43.18
C MET A 1 19.47 46.53 43.28
N THR A 2 18.91 45.64 42.52
CA THR A 2 19.33 44.24 42.40
C THR A 2 20.07 44.11 41.08
N GLU A 3 21.37 43.87 41.18
CA GLU A 3 22.25 43.61 40.05
C GLU A 3 21.86 42.30 39.40
N GLU A 4 21.30 42.37 38.22
CA GLU A 4 21.18 41.23 37.29
C GLU A 4 22.61 40.82 36.86
N LYS A 5 23.11 39.76 37.43
CA LYS A 5 24.26 39.04 36.92
C LYS A 5 23.88 38.45 35.56
N LYS A 6 24.22 39.14 34.46
CA LYS A 6 24.34 38.56 33.13
C LYS A 6 25.44 37.50 33.22
N VAL A 7 25.02 36.23 33.31
CA VAL A 7 25.92 35.12 33.00
C VAL A 7 26.25 35.22 31.53
N GLN A 8 27.47 35.67 31.22
CA GLN A 8 28.04 35.54 29.88
C GLN A 8 28.24 34.02 29.63
N GLU A 9 27.35 33.39 28.90
CA GLU A 9 27.58 32.07 28.34
C GLU A 9 28.82 32.17 27.44
N PHE A 10 29.93 31.58 27.87
CA PHE A 10 31.10 31.38 27.03
C PHE A 10 30.73 30.38 25.93
N LYS A 11 30.38 30.88 24.75
CA LYS A 11 30.17 30.07 23.54
C LYS A 11 31.48 29.34 23.21
N LEU A 12 31.50 28.04 23.36
CA LEU A 12 32.67 27.21 23.08
C LEU A 12 32.67 26.90 21.58
N PHE A 13 33.46 27.66 20.81
CA PHE A 13 33.65 27.39 19.40
C PHE A 13 34.79 26.41 19.20
N LYS A 14 34.52 25.35 18.45
CA LYS A 14 35.49 24.30 18.09
C LYS A 14 35.51 24.15 16.58
N LYS A 15 36.72 24.04 15.98
CA LYS A 15 36.89 23.67 14.57
C LYS A 15 37.00 22.14 14.48
N MET A 16 36.31 21.54 13.53
CA MET A 16 36.34 20.09 13.35
C MET A 16 35.97 19.64 11.94
N PRO A 17 36.43 18.47 11.52
CA PRO A 17 36.05 17.87 10.26
C PRO A 17 34.55 17.57 10.18
N VAL A 18 33.99 17.70 8.98
CA VAL A 18 32.58 17.44 8.69
C VAL A 18 32.44 16.18 7.86
N LEU A 19 31.49 15.34 8.24
CA LEU A 19 31.05 14.20 7.44
C LEU A 19 29.60 14.44 6.93
N PRO A 20 29.45 14.79 5.64
CA PRO A 20 28.14 14.94 5.03
C PRO A 20 27.43 13.59 4.86
N LEU A 21 26.19 13.51 5.34
CA LEU A 21 25.35 12.30 5.31
C LEU A 21 24.19 12.47 4.33
N ARG A 22 23.99 11.50 3.42
CA ARG A 22 22.97 11.56 2.37
C ARG A 22 21.55 11.30 2.86
N ASN A 23 21.37 10.17 3.52
CA ASN A 23 20.04 9.60 3.79
C ASN A 23 19.79 9.32 5.28
N ILE A 24 20.64 9.85 6.15
CA ILE A 24 20.54 9.59 7.58
C ILE A 24 20.83 10.85 8.38
N VAL A 25 20.08 11.01 9.45
CA VAL A 25 20.35 12.00 10.50
C VAL A 25 20.86 11.24 11.71
N VAL A 26 22.02 11.61 12.21
CA VAL A 26 22.60 11.01 13.43
C VAL A 26 22.14 11.84 14.62
N TYR A 27 21.51 11.21 15.60
CA TYR A 27 21.10 11.84 16.85
C TYR A 27 22.13 11.62 17.95
N PRO A 28 22.16 12.45 19.00
CA PRO A 28 22.93 12.16 20.21
C PRO A 28 22.60 10.77 20.75
N HIS A 29 23.63 10.09 21.28
CA HIS A 29 23.56 8.74 21.83
C HIS A 29 23.19 7.61 20.84
N MET A 30 23.07 7.93 19.54
CA MET A 30 22.83 6.95 18.50
C MET A 30 24.15 6.30 18.08
N VAL A 31 24.17 4.97 18.01
CA VAL A 31 25.28 4.22 17.42
C VAL A 31 24.84 3.64 16.10
N VAL A 32 25.54 3.99 15.02
CA VAL A 32 25.12 3.62 13.66
C VAL A 32 26.30 3.26 12.77
N PRO A 33 26.20 2.18 11.97
CA PRO A 33 27.18 1.88 10.93
C PRO A 33 26.89 2.75 9.69
N LEU A 34 27.92 3.40 9.18
CA LEU A 34 27.88 4.20 7.95
C LEU A 34 28.80 3.57 6.91
N PHE A 35 28.42 3.69 5.63
CA PHE A 35 29.25 3.33 4.49
C PHE A 35 29.67 4.61 3.78
N VAL A 36 30.97 4.85 3.75
CA VAL A 36 31.57 6.08 3.24
C VAL A 36 32.44 5.75 2.03
N GLY A 37 32.10 6.31 0.87
CA GLY A 37 32.82 6.05 -0.38
C GLY A 37 33.32 7.30 -1.09
N ARG A 38 33.11 8.50 -0.51
CA ARG A 38 33.60 9.76 -1.09
C ARG A 38 35.00 10.05 -0.57
N ASP A 39 35.93 10.42 -1.45
CA ASP A 39 37.31 10.72 -1.09
C ASP A 39 37.44 11.78 0.01
N LYS A 40 36.70 12.88 -0.09
CA LYS A 40 36.69 13.93 0.94
C LYS A 40 36.17 13.44 2.30
N SER A 41 35.21 12.55 2.29
CA SER A 41 34.64 11.97 3.53
C SER A 41 35.60 10.95 4.15
N ILE A 42 36.30 10.17 3.32
CA ILE A 42 37.33 9.24 3.78
C ILE A 42 38.51 10.02 4.39
N ALA A 43 38.97 11.09 3.72
CA ALA A 43 40.02 11.93 4.24
C ALA A 43 39.67 12.58 5.60
N ALA A 44 38.43 13.04 5.76
CA ALA A 44 37.93 13.54 7.05
C ALA A 44 37.97 12.49 8.16
N LEU A 45 37.59 11.23 7.85
CA LEU A 45 37.63 10.12 8.80
C LEU A 45 39.07 9.72 9.19
N GLU A 46 40.00 9.69 8.24
CA GLU A 46 41.40 9.41 8.48
C GLU A 46 42.02 10.48 9.38
N GLU A 47 41.80 11.75 9.11
CA GLU A 47 42.24 12.87 9.93
C GLU A 47 41.77 12.75 11.39
N VAL A 48 40.47 12.40 11.56
CA VAL A 48 39.87 12.22 12.90
C VAL A 48 40.49 11.04 13.65
N MET A 49 40.76 9.94 12.95
CA MET A 49 41.37 8.76 13.56
C MET A 49 42.81 9.02 13.98
N ASP A 50 43.59 9.72 13.17
CA ASP A 50 44.98 10.04 13.46
C ASP A 50 45.15 11.01 14.63
N LYS A 51 44.21 11.99 14.74
CA LYS A 51 44.25 13.00 15.81
C LYS A 51 43.43 12.67 17.05
N GLY A 52 42.65 11.58 17.02
CA GLY A 52 41.74 11.21 18.12
C GLY A 52 40.68 12.27 18.40
N GLN A 53 40.20 12.95 17.37
CA GLN A 53 39.28 14.08 17.47
C GLN A 53 37.83 13.60 17.31
N GLU A 54 36.90 14.51 17.64
CA GLU A 54 35.48 14.38 17.32
C GLU A 54 35.23 14.89 15.90
N LEU A 55 34.14 14.45 15.31
CA LEU A 55 33.72 14.78 13.95
C LEU A 55 32.29 15.28 13.97
N LEU A 56 31.94 16.16 13.05
CA LEU A 56 30.59 16.69 12.90
C LEU A 56 29.83 15.92 11.82
N PHE A 57 28.70 15.35 12.16
CA PHE A 57 27.75 14.74 11.21
C PHE A 57 26.73 15.80 10.79
N LEU A 58 26.66 16.10 9.48
CA LEU A 58 25.68 17.01 8.90
C LEU A 58 24.87 16.25 7.83
N ALA A 59 23.55 16.33 7.92
CA ALA A 59 22.69 15.80 6.87
C ALA A 59 22.70 16.72 5.64
N GLN A 60 22.60 16.12 4.45
CA GLN A 60 22.41 16.84 3.20
C GLN A 60 20.92 17.15 3.00
N LYS A 61 20.61 18.31 2.43
CA LYS A 61 19.25 18.69 2.04
C LYS A 61 18.75 17.85 0.86
N ASP A 62 19.65 17.56 -0.07
CA ASP A 62 19.39 16.69 -1.23
C ASP A 62 20.37 15.52 -1.27
N ALA A 63 19.82 14.29 -1.31
CA ALA A 63 20.60 13.07 -1.33
C ALA A 63 21.35 12.84 -2.65
N ASP A 64 20.89 13.43 -3.76
CA ASP A 64 21.43 13.21 -5.10
C ASP A 64 22.71 14.04 -5.34
N THR A 65 22.96 15.04 -4.53
CA THR A 65 24.19 15.87 -4.62
C THR A 65 25.44 15.07 -4.25
N ASN A 66 26.34 14.86 -5.22
CA ASN A 66 27.55 14.06 -5.01
C ASN A 66 28.63 14.79 -4.22
N ASP A 67 28.86 16.07 -4.49
CA ASP A 67 29.83 16.93 -3.80
C ASP A 67 29.09 18.11 -3.18
N PRO A 68 28.58 17.98 -1.95
CA PRO A 68 27.77 19.02 -1.33
C PRO A 68 28.60 20.25 -0.97
N ASN A 69 28.07 21.41 -1.33
CA ASN A 69 28.57 22.71 -0.91
C ASN A 69 27.95 23.11 0.45
N THR A 70 28.33 24.27 0.95
CA THR A 70 27.80 24.81 2.21
C THR A 70 26.29 24.95 2.24
N ASP A 71 25.67 25.34 1.10
CA ASP A 71 24.23 25.56 0.99
C ASP A 71 23.41 24.25 0.92
N ASP A 72 24.07 23.13 0.57
CA ASP A 72 23.46 21.82 0.43
C ASP A 72 23.37 21.08 1.77
N LEU A 73 23.96 21.62 2.84
CA LEU A 73 23.99 21.02 4.17
C LEU A 73 23.04 21.74 5.12
N TYR A 74 22.56 21.01 6.14
CA TYR A 74 21.83 21.61 7.23
C TYR A 74 22.79 22.32 8.20
N GLU A 75 22.31 23.34 8.90
CA GLU A 75 23.12 24.13 9.84
C GLU A 75 23.28 23.45 11.22
N ILE A 76 22.39 22.51 11.55
CA ILE A 76 22.40 21.78 12.81
C ILE A 76 22.76 20.35 12.57
N GLY A 77 23.74 19.85 13.30
CA GLY A 77 24.21 18.49 13.23
C GLY A 77 24.53 17.91 14.60
N THR A 78 25.18 16.76 14.56
CA THR A 78 25.56 16.05 15.78
C THR A 78 27.09 15.83 15.77
N LEU A 79 27.71 16.25 16.86
CA LEU A 79 29.08 15.83 17.18
C LEU A 79 29.10 14.35 17.49
N GLY A 80 30.11 13.67 17.01
CA GLY A 80 30.29 12.28 17.35
C GLY A 80 31.72 11.83 17.28
N LYS A 81 31.90 10.58 17.61
CA LYS A 81 33.19 9.89 17.57
C LYS A 81 33.12 8.64 16.70
N VAL A 82 34.23 8.26 16.14
CA VAL A 82 34.42 7.00 15.43
C VAL A 82 34.77 5.94 16.44
N LEU A 83 33.92 4.88 16.52
CA LEU A 83 34.17 3.73 17.40
C LEU A 83 35.00 2.66 16.70
N GLN A 84 34.75 2.43 15.42
CA GLN A 84 35.45 1.42 14.62
C GLN A 84 35.46 1.84 13.15
N LEU A 85 36.54 1.56 12.47
CA LEU A 85 36.69 1.82 11.03
C LEU A 85 37.23 0.53 10.37
N LEU A 86 36.58 0.13 9.26
CA LEU A 86 36.96 -1.03 8.46
C LEU A 86 37.00 -0.62 6.98
N LYS A 87 38.19 -0.71 6.36
CA LYS A 87 38.36 -0.50 4.91
C LYS A 87 37.91 -1.75 4.17
N LEU A 88 37.06 -1.61 3.18
CA LEU A 88 36.56 -2.71 2.34
C LEU A 88 37.38 -2.81 1.05
N PRO A 89 37.42 -4.00 0.40
CA PRO A 89 38.22 -4.20 -0.81
C PRO A 89 37.81 -3.34 -2.03
N ASP A 90 36.56 -2.84 -2.02
CA ASP A 90 35.99 -1.96 -3.07
C ASP A 90 36.38 -0.49 -2.91
N GLY A 91 37.20 -0.15 -1.91
CA GLY A 91 37.59 1.22 -1.60
C GLY A 91 36.62 1.96 -0.68
N THR A 92 35.45 1.40 -0.37
CA THR A 92 34.54 2.00 0.60
C THR A 92 34.99 1.74 2.04
N VAL A 93 34.64 2.66 2.94
CA VAL A 93 34.94 2.54 4.36
C VAL A 93 33.66 2.32 5.14
N LYS A 94 33.58 1.20 5.85
CA LYS A 94 32.54 0.96 6.84
C LYS A 94 32.99 1.52 8.18
N VAL A 95 32.24 2.47 8.73
CA VAL A 95 32.57 3.12 9.99
C VAL A 95 31.40 2.97 10.97
N LEU A 96 31.70 2.61 12.21
CA LEU A 96 30.74 2.63 13.32
C LEU A 96 30.95 3.93 14.09
N VAL A 97 29.92 4.74 14.16
CA VAL A 97 29.96 6.06 14.80
C VAL A 97 28.96 6.16 15.94
N GLU A 98 29.29 7.01 16.93
CA GLU A 98 28.40 7.35 18.04
C GLU A 98 28.18 8.86 18.05
N GLY A 99 26.91 9.30 18.04
CA GLY A 99 26.53 10.68 18.27
C GLY A 99 26.70 11.08 19.74
N LEU A 100 27.21 12.27 19.99
CA LEU A 100 27.48 12.75 21.34
C LEU A 100 26.57 13.93 21.74
N LYS A 101 26.66 15.05 21.02
CA LYS A 101 25.96 16.30 21.33
C LYS A 101 25.49 17.00 20.08
N ARG A 102 24.44 17.79 20.19
CA ARG A 102 24.02 18.71 19.13
C ARG A 102 25.02 19.82 18.96
N ALA A 103 25.22 20.26 17.73
CA ALA A 103 26.04 21.40 17.40
C ALA A 103 25.43 22.21 16.28
N LYS A 104 25.56 23.53 16.40
CA LYS A 104 25.18 24.49 15.37
C LYS A 104 26.42 24.93 14.61
N VAL A 105 26.34 24.90 13.28
CA VAL A 105 27.39 25.40 12.40
C VAL A 105 27.32 26.92 12.35
N GLU A 106 28.42 27.56 12.68
CA GLU A 106 28.60 29.02 12.53
C GLU A 106 29.19 29.34 11.16
N GLU A 107 30.16 28.53 10.73
CA GLU A 107 30.89 28.75 9.49
C GLU A 107 31.39 27.39 8.94
N LEU A 108 31.18 27.16 7.65
CA LEU A 108 31.77 26.01 6.93
C LEU A 108 33.02 26.53 6.20
N ILE A 109 34.14 25.88 6.46
CA ILE A 109 35.46 26.27 5.94
C ILE A 109 35.88 25.19 4.94
N PRO A 110 35.99 25.50 3.64
CA PRO A 110 36.54 24.58 2.67
C PRO A 110 38.01 24.30 2.98
N HIS A 111 38.35 23.02 3.15
CA HIS A 111 39.74 22.58 3.22
C HIS A 111 40.07 21.83 1.92
N GLU A 112 41.37 21.75 1.57
CA GLU A 112 41.80 21.11 0.30
C GLU A 112 41.31 19.67 0.17
N ASN A 113 41.31 18.89 1.28
CA ASN A 113 41.00 17.46 1.27
C ASN A 113 39.63 17.10 1.87
N PHE A 114 39.03 17.95 2.70
CA PHE A 114 37.75 17.70 3.38
C PHE A 114 37.06 19.03 3.75
N LEU A 115 35.84 18.94 4.32
CA LEU A 115 35.13 20.09 4.86
C LEU A 115 35.43 20.22 6.35
N GLU A 116 35.73 21.45 6.81
CA GLU A 116 35.78 21.81 8.22
C GLU A 116 34.59 22.70 8.60
N ALA A 117 34.17 22.63 9.84
CA ALA A 117 33.18 23.55 10.39
C ALA A 117 33.66 24.16 11.70
N LYS A 118 33.36 25.46 11.86
CA LYS A 118 33.38 26.11 13.15
C LYS A 118 32.00 25.96 13.77
N VAL A 119 31.90 25.29 14.90
CA VAL A 119 30.63 24.93 15.52
C VAL A 119 30.49 25.48 16.93
N GLU A 120 29.26 25.82 17.29
CA GLU A 120 28.81 26.07 18.66
C GLU A 120 28.20 24.80 19.23
N ILE A 121 28.76 24.28 20.33
CA ILE A 121 28.25 23.09 20.99
C ILE A 121 27.04 23.47 21.84
N ILE A 122 25.90 22.81 21.59
CA ILE A 122 24.67 23.05 22.33
C ILE A 122 24.67 22.13 23.54
N SER A 123 24.64 22.76 24.73
CA SER A 123 24.53 22.06 25.99
C SER A 123 23.05 21.90 26.34
N GLU A 124 22.60 20.68 26.52
CA GLU A 124 21.25 20.38 27.00
C GLU A 124 21.27 20.38 28.54
N GLU A 125 20.40 21.16 29.16
CA GLU A 125 20.24 21.14 30.60
C GLU A 125 19.47 19.86 30.99
N LYS A 126 20.02 19.15 32.00
CA LYS A 126 19.30 18.03 32.59
C LYS A 126 18.14 18.58 33.40
N SER A 127 16.94 18.35 32.96
CA SER A 127 15.74 18.73 33.66
C SER A 127 15.17 17.54 34.44
N GLU A 128 15.03 17.69 35.75
CA GLU A 128 14.35 16.73 36.64
C GLU A 128 12.84 17.04 36.74
N ASP A 129 12.27 17.73 35.73
CA ASP A 129 10.85 18.09 35.76
C ASP A 129 9.98 16.82 35.68
N LYS A 130 9.07 16.70 36.67
CA LYS A 130 8.12 15.59 36.73
C LYS A 130 7.21 15.49 35.51
N ALA A 131 6.92 16.64 34.86
CA ALA A 131 6.13 16.67 33.65
C ALA A 131 6.88 16.02 32.46
N LEU A 132 8.18 16.31 32.32
CA LEU A 132 9.02 15.68 31.27
C LEU A 132 9.18 14.18 31.48
N ILE A 133 9.30 13.74 32.75
CA ILE A 133 9.37 12.32 33.10
C ILE A 133 8.05 11.62 32.77
N ALA A 134 6.90 12.24 33.01
CA ALA A 134 5.61 11.67 32.67
C ALA A 134 5.43 11.57 31.15
N LEU A 135 5.79 12.61 30.41
CA LEU A 135 5.73 12.66 28.94
C LEU A 135 6.65 11.61 28.30
N SER A 136 7.88 11.46 28.80
CA SER A 136 8.81 10.43 28.31
C SER A 136 8.29 9.00 28.54
N LYS A 137 7.65 8.72 29.68
CA LYS A 137 6.99 7.42 29.94
C LYS A 137 5.84 7.16 28.97
N GLN A 138 5.06 8.19 28.65
CA GLN A 138 3.99 8.08 27.64
C GLN A 138 4.57 7.73 26.27
N ILE A 139 5.65 8.40 25.85
CA ILE A 139 6.34 8.11 24.60
C ILE A 139 6.84 6.66 24.56
N VAL A 140 7.48 6.18 25.64
CA VAL A 140 7.96 4.79 25.71
C VAL A 140 6.79 3.80 25.56
N SER A 141 5.64 4.07 26.19
CA SER A 141 4.45 3.23 26.03
C SER A 141 3.91 3.23 24.60
N ARG A 142 3.83 4.39 23.94
CA ARG A 142 3.42 4.51 22.55
C ARG A 142 4.41 3.86 21.58
N PHE A 143 5.69 4.02 21.85
CA PHE A 143 6.75 3.39 21.07
C PHE A 143 6.71 1.85 21.20
N GLU A 144 6.37 1.31 22.36
CA GLU A 144 6.14 -0.13 22.53
C GLU A 144 4.96 -0.62 21.66
N GLU A 145 3.87 0.15 21.54
CA GLU A 145 2.77 -0.16 20.62
C GLU A 145 3.22 -0.10 19.15
N PHE A 146 4.03 0.90 18.80
CA PHE A 146 4.60 1.06 17.48
C PHE A 146 5.48 -0.13 17.07
N VAL A 147 6.39 -0.56 17.93
CA VAL A 147 7.26 -1.72 17.68
C VAL A 147 6.47 -3.02 17.51
N LYS A 148 5.36 -3.22 18.27
CA LYS A 148 4.47 -4.38 18.11
C LYS A 148 3.78 -4.42 16.73
N LEU A 149 3.59 -3.27 16.09
CA LEU A 149 2.98 -3.16 14.77
C LEU A 149 4.01 -3.09 13.63
N ASN A 150 5.21 -2.57 13.92
CA ASN A 150 6.28 -2.39 12.94
C ASN A 150 7.36 -3.45 13.13
N THR A 151 7.37 -4.45 12.26
CA THR A 151 8.33 -5.57 12.31
C THR A 151 9.77 -5.19 11.93
N LYS A 152 10.01 -3.95 11.50
CA LYS A 152 11.36 -3.48 11.11
C LYS A 152 12.19 -3.01 12.30
N VAL A 153 11.56 -2.70 13.42
CA VAL A 153 12.25 -2.24 14.65
C VAL A 153 12.44 -3.41 15.60
N ALA A 154 13.65 -3.58 16.08
CA ALA A 154 13.97 -4.66 17.02
C ALA A 154 13.31 -4.42 18.41
N SER A 155 12.76 -5.48 18.99
CA SER A 155 12.09 -5.41 20.31
C SER A 155 13.03 -5.04 21.45
N GLU A 156 14.33 -5.32 21.29
CA GLU A 156 15.39 -5.03 22.26
C GLU A 156 15.53 -3.52 22.52
N VAL A 157 15.19 -2.68 21.54
CA VAL A 157 15.21 -1.21 21.68
C VAL A 157 14.23 -0.75 22.76
N VAL A 158 13.05 -1.40 22.87
CA VAL A 158 12.06 -1.08 23.91
C VAL A 158 12.61 -1.40 25.29
N SER A 159 13.31 -2.51 25.44
CA SER A 159 13.93 -2.89 26.73
C SER A 159 14.98 -1.87 27.15
N SER A 160 15.85 -1.49 26.21
CA SER A 160 16.88 -0.47 26.45
C SER A 160 16.30 0.90 26.82
N LEU A 161 15.17 1.29 26.20
CA LEU A 161 14.48 2.56 26.52
C LEU A 161 13.92 2.59 27.94
N LYS A 162 13.47 1.45 28.47
CA LYS A 162 12.94 1.37 29.85
C LYS A 162 14.01 1.60 30.93
N ASP A 163 15.27 1.34 30.58
CA ASP A 163 16.43 1.53 31.47
C ASP A 163 16.96 2.98 31.46
N ILE A 164 16.50 3.79 30.48
CA ILE A 164 16.91 5.19 30.34
C ILE A 164 16.00 6.08 31.19
N SER A 165 16.61 6.87 32.09
CA SER A 165 15.89 7.84 32.92
C SER A 165 15.90 9.27 32.34
N ASP A 166 16.78 9.57 31.43
CA ASP A 166 16.96 10.89 30.83
C ASP A 166 15.95 11.15 29.71
N PRO A 167 15.01 12.12 29.83
CA PRO A 167 14.00 12.41 28.83
C PRO A 167 14.58 12.79 27.46
N SER A 168 15.72 13.49 27.41
CA SER A 168 16.37 13.87 26.16
C SER A 168 16.90 12.65 25.41
N LYS A 169 17.53 11.70 26.13
CA LYS A 169 18.00 10.44 25.52
C LYS A 169 16.86 9.57 25.02
N ILE A 170 15.73 9.53 25.75
CA ILE A 170 14.54 8.80 25.32
C ILE A 170 14.03 9.41 24.00
N ALA A 171 13.91 10.74 23.93
CA ALA A 171 13.48 11.43 22.73
C ALA A 171 14.36 11.09 21.51
N ASP A 172 15.67 11.21 21.67
CA ASP A 172 16.63 10.99 20.58
C ASP A 172 16.67 9.51 20.15
N THR A 173 16.59 8.58 21.09
CA THR A 173 16.53 7.15 20.75
C THR A 173 15.26 6.79 20.00
N VAL A 174 14.10 7.30 20.42
CA VAL A 174 12.84 7.07 19.73
C VAL A 174 12.87 7.71 18.33
N ALA A 175 13.31 8.97 18.21
CA ALA A 175 13.42 9.68 16.94
C ALA A 175 14.31 8.94 15.91
N SER A 176 15.39 8.30 16.38
CA SER A 176 16.28 7.52 15.52
C SER A 176 15.59 6.31 14.87
N GLN A 177 14.59 5.72 15.54
CA GLN A 177 13.88 4.51 15.10
C GLN A 177 12.60 4.81 14.32
N MET A 178 12.12 6.06 14.33
CA MET A 178 10.93 6.46 13.58
C MET A 178 11.17 6.40 12.09
N THR A 179 10.10 6.08 11.34
CA THR A 179 10.09 6.17 9.89
C THR A 179 9.89 7.63 9.48
N GLY A 180 10.57 8.08 8.44
CA GLY A 180 10.46 9.46 7.97
C GLY A 180 11.59 9.82 7.02
N ASN A 181 11.41 10.87 6.24
CA ASN A 181 12.45 11.40 5.37
C ASN A 181 13.50 12.19 6.20
N VAL A 182 14.63 12.49 5.55
CA VAL A 182 15.75 13.20 6.20
C VAL A 182 15.28 14.55 6.76
N GLY A 183 14.43 15.28 6.03
CA GLY A 183 13.94 16.60 6.46
C GLY A 183 13.05 16.55 7.70
N GLU A 184 12.22 15.51 7.84
CA GLU A 184 11.39 15.29 9.04
C GLU A 184 12.25 14.96 10.25
N LYS A 185 13.22 14.08 10.09
CA LYS A 185 14.18 13.73 11.13
C LYS A 185 15.05 14.92 11.52
N GLN A 186 15.49 15.71 10.55
CA GLN A 186 16.27 16.91 10.79
C GLN A 186 15.52 17.94 11.63
N LYS A 187 14.24 18.16 11.36
CA LYS A 187 13.39 19.04 12.18
C LYS A 187 13.37 18.65 13.66
N ILE A 188 13.34 17.35 13.96
CA ILE A 188 13.41 16.88 15.36
C ILE A 188 14.78 17.18 15.97
N LEU A 189 15.87 17.01 15.19
CA LEU A 189 17.22 17.31 15.66
C LEU A 189 17.38 18.82 15.98
N GLU A 190 16.70 19.69 15.25
CA GLU A 190 16.73 21.15 15.38
C GLU A 190 15.95 21.68 16.59
N ILE A 191 15.10 20.87 17.20
CA ILE A 191 14.36 21.23 18.41
C ILE A 191 15.27 21.06 19.65
N PHE A 192 15.76 22.17 20.21
CA PHE A 192 16.64 22.14 21.37
C PHE A 192 15.88 21.96 22.69
N ASN A 193 14.66 22.52 22.77
CA ASN A 193 13.83 22.36 23.95
C ASN A 193 13.33 20.92 24.06
N THR A 194 13.65 20.24 25.17
CA THR A 194 13.33 18.85 25.39
C THR A 194 11.82 18.59 25.44
N GLU A 195 11.04 19.51 26.02
CA GLU A 195 9.58 19.36 26.11
C GLU A 195 8.92 19.44 24.71
N GLU A 196 9.31 20.45 23.95
CA GLU A 196 8.81 20.65 22.58
C GLU A 196 9.19 19.46 21.69
N ARG A 197 10.42 18.93 21.82
CA ARG A 197 10.89 17.77 21.10
C ARG A 197 10.09 16.52 21.44
N LEU A 198 9.85 16.26 22.74
CA LEU A 198 9.03 15.12 23.18
C LEU A 198 7.59 15.22 22.67
N ASN A 199 6.97 16.41 22.72
CA ASN A 199 5.62 16.63 22.19
C ASN A 199 5.56 16.41 20.67
N ASN A 200 6.58 16.87 19.93
CA ASN A 200 6.67 16.64 18.49
C ASN A 200 6.80 15.15 18.15
N ILE A 201 7.67 14.43 18.86
CA ILE A 201 7.85 12.98 18.70
C ILE A 201 6.56 12.23 19.03
N LEU A 202 5.86 12.60 20.10
CA LEU A 202 4.58 11.97 20.46
C LEU A 202 3.54 12.16 19.36
N GLY A 203 3.41 13.36 18.81
CA GLY A 203 2.49 13.65 17.70
C GLY A 203 2.81 12.84 16.44
N GLN A 204 4.08 12.77 16.06
CA GLN A 204 4.51 11.98 14.91
C GLN A 204 4.29 10.47 15.14
N LEU A 205 4.61 9.98 16.33
CA LEU A 205 4.43 8.56 16.70
C LEU A 205 2.95 8.14 16.68
N ASP A 206 2.05 9.00 17.18
CA ASP A 206 0.60 8.75 17.10
C ASP A 206 0.09 8.76 15.64
N GLY A 207 0.66 9.60 14.79
CA GLY A 207 0.41 9.59 13.35
C GLY A 207 0.83 8.27 12.68
N GLU A 208 2.07 7.82 12.93
CA GLU A 208 2.59 6.56 12.39
C GLU A 208 1.80 5.35 12.92
N LEU A 209 1.44 5.33 14.21
CA LEU A 209 0.60 4.29 14.80
C LEU A 209 -0.76 4.19 14.10
N SER A 210 -1.39 5.34 13.83
CA SER A 210 -2.68 5.39 13.12
C SER A 210 -2.58 4.77 11.72
N VAL A 211 -1.52 5.09 10.98
CA VAL A 211 -1.26 4.51 9.65
C VAL A 211 -1.05 3.00 9.74
N LEU A 212 -0.19 2.52 10.64
CA LEU A 212 0.09 1.09 10.82
C LEU A 212 -1.16 0.30 11.23
N GLN A 213 -2.03 0.87 12.07
CA GLN A 213 -3.30 0.24 12.45
C GLN A 213 -4.23 0.09 11.25
N VAL A 214 -4.33 1.12 10.40
CA VAL A 214 -5.12 1.06 9.16
C VAL A 214 -4.55 0.03 8.20
N GLU A 215 -3.23 0.01 7.99
CA GLU A 215 -2.56 -0.99 7.15
C GLU A 215 -2.83 -2.43 7.64
N LYS A 216 -2.71 -2.67 8.95
CA LYS A 216 -3.01 -3.98 9.56
C LYS A 216 -4.47 -4.39 9.31
N LYS A 217 -5.41 -3.43 9.45
CA LYS A 217 -6.84 -3.67 9.19
C LYS A 217 -7.11 -4.02 7.72
N ILE A 218 -6.47 -3.28 6.79
CA ILE A 218 -6.57 -3.54 5.35
C ILE A 218 -5.98 -4.91 5.02
N ARG A 219 -4.77 -5.21 5.49
CA ARG A 219 -4.10 -6.51 5.25
C ARG A 219 -4.94 -7.68 5.77
N ARG A 220 -5.55 -7.54 6.96
CA ARG A 220 -6.46 -8.56 7.51
C ARG A 220 -7.70 -8.74 6.63
N ARG A 221 -8.29 -7.64 6.14
CA ARG A 221 -9.47 -7.69 5.24
C ARG A 221 -9.13 -8.39 3.93
N VAL A 222 -8.00 -8.02 3.31
CA VAL A 222 -7.52 -8.65 2.06
C VAL A 222 -7.28 -10.14 2.28
N LYS A 223 -6.59 -10.52 3.36
CA LYS A 223 -6.35 -11.93 3.70
C LYS A 223 -7.65 -12.72 3.83
N ASN A 224 -8.61 -12.21 4.60
CA ASN A 224 -9.91 -12.86 4.78
C ASN A 224 -10.68 -12.98 3.46
N GLN A 225 -10.60 -11.97 2.59
CA GLN A 225 -11.24 -12.02 1.27
C GLN A 225 -10.59 -13.08 0.37
N MET A 226 -9.26 -13.15 0.36
CA MET A 226 -8.53 -14.18 -0.39
C MET A 226 -8.86 -15.60 0.10
N GLU A 227 -8.88 -15.82 1.42
CA GLU A 227 -9.24 -17.11 2.01
C GLU A 227 -10.67 -17.51 1.64
N LYS A 228 -11.60 -16.55 1.65
CA LYS A 228 -13.01 -16.79 1.24
C LYS A 228 -13.09 -17.19 -0.24
N THR A 229 -12.44 -16.44 -1.12
CA THR A 229 -12.43 -16.71 -2.57
C THR A 229 -11.79 -18.08 -2.87
N GLN A 230 -10.67 -18.40 -2.20
CA GLN A 230 -10.01 -19.69 -2.36
C GLN A 230 -10.88 -20.84 -1.90
N LYS A 231 -11.59 -20.68 -0.77
CA LYS A 231 -12.55 -21.67 -0.27
C LYS A 231 -13.73 -21.85 -1.24
N GLU A 232 -14.29 -20.76 -1.77
CA GLU A 232 -15.36 -20.80 -2.78
C GLU A 232 -14.90 -21.51 -4.07
N TYR A 233 -13.69 -21.23 -4.52
CA TYR A 233 -13.10 -21.93 -5.68
C TYR A 233 -12.97 -23.44 -5.41
N TYR A 234 -12.40 -23.83 -4.28
CA TYR A 234 -12.21 -25.23 -3.91
C TYR A 234 -13.55 -25.97 -3.80
N LEU A 235 -14.56 -25.35 -3.18
CA LEU A 235 -15.90 -25.94 -3.09
C LEU A 235 -16.56 -26.09 -4.46
N ASN A 236 -16.37 -25.12 -5.37
CA ASN A 236 -16.89 -25.23 -6.74
C ASN A 236 -16.20 -26.35 -7.53
N GLU A 237 -14.88 -26.52 -7.39
CA GLU A 237 -14.17 -27.62 -8.03
C GLU A 237 -14.56 -28.99 -7.45
N GLN A 238 -14.76 -29.08 -6.13
CA GLN A 238 -15.31 -30.30 -5.52
C GLN A 238 -16.72 -30.61 -6.05
N MET A 239 -17.58 -29.60 -6.16
CA MET A 239 -18.94 -29.80 -6.68
C MET A 239 -18.90 -30.25 -8.14
N LYS A 240 -18.02 -29.70 -8.98
CA LYS A 240 -17.82 -30.17 -10.35
C LYS A 240 -17.31 -31.62 -10.43
N ALA A 241 -16.34 -31.97 -9.56
CA ALA A 241 -15.81 -33.33 -9.50
C ALA A 241 -16.88 -34.33 -9.08
N ILE A 242 -17.69 -34.01 -8.05
CA ILE A 242 -18.82 -34.84 -7.60
C ILE A 242 -19.88 -34.94 -8.69
N GLN A 243 -20.22 -33.82 -9.38
CA GLN A 243 -21.13 -33.86 -10.52
C GLN A 243 -20.60 -34.78 -11.61
N LYS A 244 -19.32 -34.73 -11.94
CA LYS A 244 -18.70 -35.58 -12.95
C LYS A 244 -18.72 -37.08 -12.56
N GLU A 245 -18.55 -37.40 -11.28
CA GLU A 245 -18.65 -38.77 -10.78
C GLU A 245 -20.12 -39.29 -10.73
N LEU A 246 -21.09 -38.37 -10.56
CA LEU A 246 -22.51 -38.69 -10.61
C LEU A 246 -23.05 -38.73 -12.06
N ASP A 247 -22.41 -38.03 -13.00
CA ASP A 247 -22.76 -37.98 -14.43
C ASP A 247 -22.08 -39.10 -15.26
N ASP A 248 -21.48 -40.11 -14.62
CA ASP A 248 -21.01 -41.35 -15.32
C ASP A 248 -22.17 -42.16 -15.95
N ASP A 249 -23.41 -41.69 -15.83
CA ASP A 249 -24.51 -42.09 -16.70
C ASP A 249 -24.49 -41.24 -17.98
N GLU A 250 -23.92 -41.78 -19.04
CA GLU A 250 -23.62 -41.13 -20.34
C GLU A 250 -24.83 -40.47 -21.06
N GLU A 251 -26.08 -40.76 -20.64
CA GLU A 251 -27.29 -40.26 -21.32
C GLU A 251 -27.65 -38.79 -21.06
N GLY A 252 -27.16 -38.17 -19.98
CA GLY A 252 -27.56 -36.78 -19.63
C GLY A 252 -26.73 -35.68 -20.26
N ILE A 253 -25.50 -35.96 -20.68
CA ILE A 253 -24.54 -34.96 -21.20
C ILE A 253 -24.78 -34.71 -22.69
N ASP A 254 -25.13 -35.74 -23.44
CA ASP A 254 -25.41 -35.64 -24.88
C ASP A 254 -26.65 -34.75 -25.15
N ASP A 255 -27.70 -34.87 -24.35
CA ASP A 255 -28.94 -34.09 -24.48
C ASP A 255 -28.73 -32.58 -24.35
N ILE A 256 -27.92 -32.16 -23.37
CA ILE A 256 -27.66 -30.72 -23.12
C ILE A 256 -26.79 -30.13 -24.26
N ALA A 257 -25.83 -30.88 -24.75
CA ALA A 257 -24.99 -30.49 -25.88
C ALA A 257 -25.82 -30.36 -27.16
N GLU A 258 -26.76 -31.28 -27.39
CA GLU A 258 -27.68 -31.25 -28.53
C GLU A 258 -28.58 -30.00 -28.49
N ILE A 259 -29.16 -29.68 -27.33
CA ILE A 259 -29.97 -28.46 -27.14
C ILE A 259 -29.15 -27.21 -27.40
N GLU A 260 -27.88 -27.12 -26.93
CA GLU A 260 -26.98 -26.00 -27.21
C GLU A 260 -26.72 -25.82 -28.70
N GLU A 261 -26.49 -26.89 -29.39
CA GLU A 261 -26.28 -26.86 -30.86
C GLU A 261 -27.54 -26.43 -31.61
N LYS A 262 -28.71 -26.94 -31.23
CA LYS A 262 -30.00 -26.52 -31.78
C LYS A 262 -30.25 -25.01 -31.54
N ILE A 263 -29.92 -24.48 -30.38
CA ILE A 263 -30.04 -23.04 -30.07
C ILE A 263 -29.16 -22.20 -30.99
N LYS A 264 -27.94 -22.65 -31.27
CA LYS A 264 -27.02 -21.94 -32.18
C LYS A 264 -27.51 -21.94 -33.63
N ASN A 265 -28.13 -23.03 -34.06
CA ASN A 265 -28.57 -23.21 -35.43
C ASN A 265 -29.95 -22.60 -35.72
N THR A 266 -30.75 -22.32 -34.69
CA THR A 266 -32.11 -21.78 -34.84
C THR A 266 -32.10 -20.25 -34.83
N LYS A 267 -32.77 -19.61 -35.78
CA LYS A 267 -32.86 -18.16 -35.91
C LYS A 267 -33.90 -17.55 -34.97
N LEU A 268 -33.65 -17.66 -33.65
CA LEU A 268 -34.52 -17.12 -32.61
C LEU A 268 -34.58 -15.57 -32.66
N SER A 269 -35.69 -14.99 -32.20
CA SER A 269 -35.74 -13.56 -31.92
C SER A 269 -34.84 -13.22 -30.76
N LYS A 270 -34.45 -11.96 -30.58
CA LYS A 270 -33.56 -11.54 -29.49
C LYS A 270 -34.13 -11.91 -28.12
N GLU A 271 -35.41 -11.69 -27.91
CA GLU A 271 -36.14 -11.99 -26.69
C GLU A 271 -36.22 -13.51 -26.43
N ALA A 272 -36.58 -14.30 -27.46
CA ALA A 272 -36.62 -15.76 -27.39
C ALA A 272 -35.22 -16.34 -27.07
N LEU A 273 -34.16 -15.82 -27.69
CA LEU A 273 -32.79 -16.26 -27.45
C LEU A 273 -32.35 -16.03 -25.99
N GLU A 274 -32.66 -14.85 -25.44
CA GLU A 274 -32.33 -14.54 -24.04
C GLU A 274 -33.07 -15.46 -23.06
N LYS A 275 -34.37 -15.67 -23.29
CA LYS A 275 -35.18 -16.56 -22.49
C LYS A 275 -34.67 -17.98 -22.53
N THR A 276 -34.40 -18.50 -23.75
CA THR A 276 -33.89 -19.86 -23.97
C THR A 276 -32.53 -20.08 -23.30
N LYS A 277 -31.61 -19.11 -23.36
CA LYS A 277 -30.32 -19.16 -22.68
C LYS A 277 -30.48 -19.21 -21.15
N ASN A 278 -31.42 -18.46 -20.60
CA ASN A 278 -31.67 -18.44 -19.18
C ASN A 278 -32.24 -19.78 -18.69
N GLU A 279 -33.17 -20.39 -19.44
CA GLU A 279 -33.74 -21.70 -19.10
C GLU A 279 -32.71 -22.81 -19.27
N LEU A 280 -31.86 -22.75 -20.30
CA LEU A 280 -30.75 -23.69 -20.47
C LEU A 280 -29.75 -23.62 -19.29
N LYS A 281 -29.45 -22.39 -18.80
CA LYS A 281 -28.61 -22.23 -17.61
C LYS A 281 -29.21 -22.87 -16.36
N LYS A 282 -30.54 -22.78 -16.19
CA LYS A 282 -31.25 -23.46 -15.10
C LYS A 282 -31.17 -24.96 -15.25
N LEU A 283 -31.41 -25.49 -16.46
CA LEU A 283 -31.35 -26.92 -16.75
C LEU A 283 -29.98 -27.52 -16.41
N LYS A 284 -28.88 -26.79 -16.73
CA LYS A 284 -27.51 -27.19 -16.36
C LYS A 284 -27.26 -27.27 -14.86
N GLN A 285 -28.05 -26.58 -14.06
CA GLN A 285 -27.91 -26.57 -12.59
C GLN A 285 -28.87 -27.56 -11.88
N MET A 286 -29.81 -28.14 -12.62
CA MET A 286 -30.76 -29.10 -12.09
C MET A 286 -30.24 -30.52 -12.21
N SER A 287 -30.65 -31.39 -11.29
CA SER A 287 -30.40 -32.84 -11.42
C SER A 287 -31.10 -33.37 -12.69
N PRO A 288 -30.40 -34.14 -13.56
CA PRO A 288 -30.97 -34.68 -14.81
C PRO A 288 -32.24 -35.52 -14.60
N MET A 289 -32.36 -36.18 -13.46
CA MET A 289 -33.45 -37.04 -13.07
C MET A 289 -34.61 -36.32 -12.39
N SER A 290 -34.56 -34.98 -12.22
CA SER A 290 -35.65 -34.27 -11.57
C SER A 290 -36.85 -34.07 -12.51
N ALA A 291 -38.05 -34.13 -11.95
CA ALA A 291 -39.28 -33.82 -12.71
C ALA A 291 -39.25 -32.36 -13.28
N GLU A 292 -38.60 -31.44 -12.59
CA GLU A 292 -38.43 -30.06 -13.02
C GLU A 292 -37.52 -29.94 -14.24
N ALA A 293 -36.42 -30.71 -14.28
CA ALA A 293 -35.52 -30.75 -15.45
C ALA A 293 -36.26 -31.23 -16.70
N THR A 294 -37.14 -32.26 -16.58
CA THR A 294 -37.96 -32.75 -17.68
C THR A 294 -38.91 -31.66 -18.20
N VAL A 295 -39.52 -30.87 -17.32
CA VAL A 295 -40.41 -29.77 -17.73
C VAL A 295 -39.62 -28.68 -18.49
N VAL A 296 -38.44 -28.29 -17.97
CA VAL A 296 -37.59 -27.27 -18.62
C VAL A 296 -37.08 -27.79 -19.96
N ARG A 297 -36.71 -29.08 -20.09
CA ARG A 297 -36.28 -29.72 -21.34
C ARG A 297 -37.41 -29.66 -22.37
N ASN A 298 -38.58 -30.12 -22.02
CA ASN A 298 -39.76 -30.05 -22.91
C ASN A 298 -40.07 -28.62 -23.36
N TYR A 299 -39.95 -27.66 -22.48
CA TYR A 299 -40.13 -26.22 -22.81
C TYR A 299 -39.10 -25.75 -23.84
N LEU A 300 -37.83 -26.11 -23.69
CA LEU A 300 -36.78 -25.77 -24.63
C LEU A 300 -37.01 -26.45 -26.00
N ASP A 301 -37.42 -27.71 -26.02
CA ASP A 301 -37.77 -28.46 -27.24
C ASP A 301 -38.90 -27.76 -28.02
N TRP A 302 -39.97 -27.41 -27.29
CA TRP A 302 -41.10 -26.70 -27.92
C TRP A 302 -40.68 -25.35 -28.52
N ILE A 303 -39.84 -24.58 -27.86
CA ILE A 303 -39.32 -23.32 -28.39
C ILE A 303 -38.47 -23.55 -29.65
N LEU A 304 -37.64 -24.60 -29.66
CA LEU A 304 -36.73 -24.90 -30.75
C LEU A 304 -37.45 -25.48 -31.98
N ASP A 305 -38.56 -26.18 -31.78
CA ASP A 305 -39.38 -26.78 -32.84
C ASP A 305 -40.25 -25.73 -33.57
N ILE A 306 -40.48 -24.57 -32.97
CA ILE A 306 -41.15 -23.47 -33.66
C ILE A 306 -40.35 -23.05 -34.89
N PRO A 307 -40.99 -22.92 -36.09
CA PRO A 307 -40.28 -22.58 -37.32
C PRO A 307 -39.88 -21.09 -37.37
N TRP A 308 -38.96 -20.69 -36.52
CA TRP A 308 -38.47 -19.32 -36.40
C TRP A 308 -37.92 -18.80 -37.74
N GLY A 309 -38.40 -17.60 -38.17
CA GLY A 309 -37.93 -16.95 -39.36
C GLY A 309 -38.36 -17.61 -40.69
N LYS A 310 -39.07 -18.72 -40.66
CA LYS A 310 -39.62 -19.34 -41.89
C LYS A 310 -40.86 -18.55 -42.33
N LYS A 311 -40.76 -17.86 -43.43
CA LYS A 311 -41.90 -17.14 -44.06
C LYS A 311 -42.39 -17.94 -45.25
N LYS A 312 -43.70 -18.14 -45.29
CA LYS A 312 -44.37 -18.74 -46.48
C LYS A 312 -44.71 -17.64 -47.45
N LYS A 313 -44.50 -17.87 -48.73
CA LYS A 313 -44.97 -16.91 -49.74
C LYS A 313 -46.48 -16.83 -49.68
N VAL A 314 -46.98 -15.61 -49.51
CA VAL A 314 -48.41 -15.34 -49.54
C VAL A 314 -48.90 -15.46 -50.98
N LYS A 315 -49.91 -16.27 -51.22
CA LYS A 315 -50.60 -16.31 -52.52
C LYS A 315 -51.47 -15.04 -52.61
N LYS A 316 -51.17 -14.19 -53.57
CA LYS A 316 -51.90 -12.92 -53.79
C LYS A 316 -53.11 -13.14 -54.73
N ASP A 317 -53.81 -14.23 -54.56
CA ASP A 317 -55.02 -14.55 -55.37
C ASP A 317 -56.26 -14.24 -54.50
N ILE A 318 -56.91 -13.11 -54.82
CA ILE A 318 -58.07 -12.60 -54.07
C ILE A 318 -59.27 -13.49 -54.25
N SER A 319 -59.45 -14.06 -55.47
CA SER A 319 -60.56 -14.97 -55.76
C SER A 319 -60.48 -16.25 -54.95
N ALA A 320 -59.28 -16.85 -54.85
CA ALA A 320 -59.03 -18.03 -54.03
C ALA A 320 -59.18 -17.75 -52.50
N ALA A 321 -58.84 -16.52 -52.08
CA ALA A 321 -59.05 -16.09 -50.69
C ALA A 321 -60.55 -15.95 -50.35
N GLN A 322 -61.32 -15.36 -51.27
CA GLN A 322 -62.77 -15.22 -51.13
C GLN A 322 -63.48 -16.57 -51.12
N GLU A 323 -63.14 -17.48 -52.03
CA GLU A 323 -63.64 -18.84 -52.02
C GLU A 323 -63.36 -19.59 -50.68
N THR A 324 -62.15 -19.44 -50.14
CA THR A 324 -61.77 -20.03 -48.88
C THR A 324 -62.59 -19.46 -47.72
N LEU A 325 -62.76 -18.15 -47.68
CA LEU A 325 -63.58 -17.46 -46.66
C LEU A 325 -65.04 -17.90 -46.70
N ASP A 326 -65.58 -18.07 -47.94
CA ASP A 326 -66.98 -18.52 -48.13
C ASP A 326 -67.22 -19.97 -47.79
N LYS A 327 -66.20 -20.80 -48.03
CA LYS A 327 -66.25 -22.22 -47.70
C LYS A 327 -66.12 -22.49 -46.20
N ASP A 328 -65.25 -21.80 -45.54
CA ASP A 328 -64.87 -22.08 -44.16
C ASP A 328 -65.72 -21.31 -43.14
N HIS A 329 -66.43 -20.23 -43.57
CA HIS A 329 -67.23 -19.39 -42.68
C HIS A 329 -68.61 -19.11 -43.28
N TYR A 330 -69.67 -19.40 -42.52
CA TYR A 330 -71.03 -19.11 -42.91
C TYR A 330 -71.44 -17.71 -42.51
N GLY A 331 -71.94 -16.93 -43.44
CA GLY A 331 -72.33 -15.51 -43.23
C GLY A 331 -71.09 -14.61 -43.05
N LEU A 332 -71.24 -13.53 -42.30
CA LEU A 332 -70.19 -12.56 -42.01
C LEU A 332 -69.69 -11.77 -43.21
N ASP A 333 -70.59 -11.51 -44.19
CA ASP A 333 -70.25 -10.92 -45.49
C ASP A 333 -69.45 -9.62 -45.39
N LYS A 334 -69.84 -8.68 -44.50
CA LYS A 334 -69.11 -7.44 -44.30
C LYS A 334 -67.66 -7.62 -43.77
N VAL A 335 -67.41 -8.71 -42.99
CA VAL A 335 -66.08 -9.01 -42.48
C VAL A 335 -65.24 -9.63 -43.61
N LYS A 336 -65.83 -10.51 -44.39
CA LYS A 336 -65.15 -11.12 -45.55
C LYS A 336 -64.76 -10.09 -46.58
N ASP A 337 -65.65 -9.14 -46.90
CA ASP A 337 -65.39 -8.02 -47.81
C ASP A 337 -64.20 -7.19 -47.27
N ARG A 338 -64.18 -6.90 -46.01
CA ARG A 338 -63.08 -6.14 -45.36
C ARG A 338 -61.74 -6.86 -45.44
N ILE A 339 -61.74 -8.17 -45.26
CA ILE A 339 -60.52 -9.00 -45.38
C ILE A 339 -60.00 -9.03 -46.83
N THR A 340 -60.92 -9.20 -47.79
CA THR A 340 -60.57 -9.23 -49.23
C THR A 340 -60.11 -7.87 -49.73
N GLU A 341 -60.72 -6.77 -49.29
CA GLU A 341 -60.22 -5.42 -49.55
C GLU A 341 -58.82 -5.19 -48.99
N TYR A 342 -58.55 -5.63 -47.74
CA TYR A 342 -57.22 -5.52 -47.14
C TYR A 342 -56.17 -6.31 -47.89
N LEU A 343 -56.51 -7.55 -48.32
CA LEU A 343 -55.62 -8.39 -49.12
C LEU A 343 -55.35 -7.82 -50.51
N ALA A 344 -56.31 -7.06 -51.08
CA ALA A 344 -56.14 -6.44 -52.38
C ALA A 344 -55.19 -5.24 -52.37
N VAL A 345 -55.00 -4.61 -51.21
CA VAL A 345 -54.12 -3.44 -51.03
C VAL A 345 -52.68 -3.83 -50.68
N GLN A 346 -52.42 -5.05 -50.17
CA GLN A 346 -51.09 -5.58 -49.89
C GLN A 346 -50.41 -6.20 -51.10
#